data_826b18c4d804c3b06b3e07040aa73346
#
_entry.id   826b18c4d804c3b06b3e07040aa73346
#
_cell.length_a   1.000
_cell.length_b   1.000
_cell.length_c   1.000
_cell.angle_alpha   90.00
_cell.angle_beta   90.00
_cell.angle_gamma   90.00
#
_symmetry.space_group_name_H-M   'P 1'
#
loop_
_entity.id
_entity.type
_entity.pdbx_description
1 polymer ?
#
loop_
_entity_poly.entity_id
_entity_poly.type
_entity_poly.pdbx_seq_one_letter_code
_entity_poly.pdbx_strand_id
1 'polypeptide(L)'
;MFDLSSKVIVMEFTGIGCGPCAASIPFLNKLKETYSAEQLTVLAVEIWNRKMPSLQNYANRQHINYLFLAGNDEIVNTYLNGDRGVPFFFILDENRVIKRIIKGYNLEHTGKEITQAIDELLKSN
;
A
#
# COMPACT_ATOMS: atom_id res chain seq x y z
N MET A 1 11.84 13.63 -1.38
CA MET A 1 10.74 12.66 -1.46
C MET A 1 10.86 11.84 -2.73
N PHE A 2 10.21 10.70 -2.77
CA PHE A 2 10.28 9.81 -3.93
C PHE A 2 9.67 10.44 -5.17
N ASP A 3 10.34 10.26 -6.29
CA ASP A 3 9.79 10.61 -7.58
C ASP A 3 8.95 9.44 -8.08
N LEU A 4 7.66 9.46 -7.75
CA LEU A 4 6.73 8.42 -8.12
C LEU A 4 6.02 8.84 -9.40
N SER A 5 6.60 8.49 -10.53
CA SER A 5 6.10 8.90 -11.84
C SER A 5 5.15 7.90 -12.48
N SER A 6 4.82 6.81 -11.79
CA SER A 6 3.90 5.81 -12.32
C SER A 6 2.48 6.36 -12.48
N LYS A 7 1.70 5.71 -13.32
CA LYS A 7 0.32 6.12 -13.60
C LYS A 7 -0.63 5.84 -12.44
N VAL A 8 -0.34 4.81 -11.66
CA VAL A 8 -1.17 4.40 -10.52
C VAL A 8 -0.26 4.15 -9.32
N ILE A 9 -0.72 4.52 -8.14
CA ILE A 9 -0.05 4.20 -6.89
C ILE A 9 -1.02 3.41 -6.02
N VAL A 10 -0.58 2.26 -5.53
CA VAL A 10 -1.27 1.53 -4.45
C VAL A 10 -0.44 1.71 -3.19
N MET A 11 -1.03 2.36 -2.20
CA MET A 11 -0.40 2.64 -0.92
C MET A 11 -1.16 1.93 0.18
N GLU A 12 -0.46 1.07 0.93
CA GLU A 12 -1.04 0.42 2.10
C GLU A 12 -0.55 1.10 3.36
N PHE A 13 -1.47 1.45 4.25
CA PHE A 13 -1.11 1.78 5.63
C PHE A 13 -1.19 0.50 6.43
N THR A 14 -0.10 0.15 7.09
CA THR A 14 0.10 -1.17 7.67
C THR A 14 0.69 -1.08 9.07
N GLY A 15 0.70 -2.19 9.78
CA GLY A 15 1.34 -2.31 11.09
C GLY A 15 2.01 -3.66 11.25
N ILE A 16 3.22 -3.65 11.77
CA ILE A 16 3.93 -4.89 12.08
C ILE A 16 3.23 -5.56 13.26
N GLY A 17 2.82 -6.82 13.08
CA GLY A 17 2.03 -7.55 14.07
C GLY A 17 0.56 -7.64 13.71
N CYS A 18 0.15 -7.01 12.63
CA CYS A 18 -1.23 -7.05 12.14
C CYS A 18 -1.40 -8.27 11.22
N GLY A 19 -2.32 -9.17 11.59
CA GLY A 19 -2.57 -10.40 10.83
C GLY A 19 -3.06 -10.16 9.41
N PRO A 20 -4.13 -9.36 9.21
CA PRO A 20 -4.62 -9.06 7.86
C PRO A 20 -3.59 -8.32 7.00
N CYS A 21 -2.76 -7.49 7.62
CA CYS A 21 -1.69 -6.81 6.90
C CYS A 21 -0.67 -7.82 6.36
N ALA A 22 -0.26 -8.77 7.19
CA ALA A 22 0.64 -9.82 6.75
C ALA A 22 0.01 -10.67 5.65
N ALA A 23 -1.28 -10.94 5.74
CA ALA A 23 -2.01 -11.72 4.74
C ALA A 23 -2.03 -11.02 3.37
N SER A 24 -1.96 -9.69 3.33
CA SER A 24 -1.98 -8.94 2.07
C SER A 24 -0.63 -8.94 1.34
N ILE A 25 0.46 -9.29 2.00
CA ILE A 25 1.81 -9.19 1.43
C ILE A 25 1.97 -9.98 0.13
N PRO A 26 1.57 -11.26 0.05
CA PRO A 26 1.71 -12.00 -1.22
C PRO A 26 0.97 -11.34 -2.37
N PHE A 27 -0.20 -10.78 -2.11
CA PHE A 27 -0.97 -10.06 -3.12
C PHE A 27 -0.23 -8.82 -3.61
N LEU A 28 0.29 -8.01 -2.69
CA LEU A 28 1.02 -6.80 -3.04
C LEU A 28 2.32 -7.12 -3.79
N ASN A 29 3.03 -8.17 -3.39
CA ASN A 29 4.21 -8.64 -4.11
C ASN A 29 3.85 -9.00 -5.56
N LYS A 30 2.72 -9.67 -5.74
CA LYS A 30 2.28 -10.08 -7.07
C LYS A 30 1.89 -8.88 -7.93
N LEU A 31 1.28 -7.87 -7.34
CA LEU A 31 0.99 -6.62 -8.06
C LEU A 31 2.28 -6.01 -8.61
N LYS A 32 3.30 -5.92 -7.77
CA LYS A 32 4.59 -5.37 -8.19
C LYS A 32 5.19 -6.14 -9.35
N GLU A 33 5.02 -7.45 -9.37
CA GLU A 33 5.53 -8.32 -10.44
C GLU A 33 4.70 -8.25 -11.71
N THR A 34 3.40 -7.97 -11.58
CA THR A 34 2.46 -8.03 -12.71
C THR A 34 2.51 -6.78 -13.59
N TYR A 35 2.65 -5.62 -12.97
CA TYR A 35 2.62 -4.33 -13.68
C TYR A 35 4.02 -3.76 -13.79
N SER A 36 4.28 -3.02 -14.88
CA SER A 36 5.58 -2.36 -15.05
C SER A 36 5.74 -1.20 -14.06
N ALA A 37 6.97 -0.78 -13.85
CA ALA A 37 7.27 0.36 -12.98
C ALA A 37 6.63 1.66 -13.48
N GLU A 38 6.39 1.77 -14.78
CA GLU A 38 5.71 2.95 -15.35
C GLU A 38 4.22 2.92 -15.08
N GLN A 39 3.64 1.74 -14.96
CA GLN A 39 2.20 1.58 -14.72
C GLN A 39 1.86 1.71 -13.25
N LEU A 40 2.61 1.06 -12.37
CA LEU A 40 2.21 0.92 -10.98
C LEU A 40 3.40 1.06 -10.03
N THR A 41 3.19 1.83 -8.98
CA THR A 41 4.03 1.83 -7.79
C THR A 41 3.24 1.21 -6.64
N VAL A 42 3.84 0.27 -5.94
CA VAL A 42 3.29 -0.32 -4.72
C VAL A 42 4.17 0.11 -3.56
N LEU A 43 3.55 0.63 -2.51
CA LEU A 43 4.29 0.97 -1.29
C LEU A 43 3.42 0.76 -0.06
N ALA A 44 4.08 0.52 1.06
CA ALA A 44 3.42 0.41 2.35
C ALA A 44 4.07 1.38 3.35
N VAL A 45 3.23 1.95 4.21
CA VAL A 45 3.65 2.89 5.25
C VAL A 45 3.25 2.29 6.59
N GLU A 46 4.23 1.99 7.42
CA GLU A 46 4.00 1.41 8.75
C GLU A 46 3.62 2.51 9.72
N ILE A 47 2.45 2.39 10.35
CA ILE A 47 1.89 3.45 11.19
C ILE A 47 1.72 3.06 12.67
N TRP A 48 2.26 1.92 13.08
CA TRP A 48 2.26 1.52 14.48
C TRP A 48 3.56 1.91 15.19
N ASN A 49 4.26 2.92 14.63
CA ASN A 49 5.44 3.55 15.24
C ASN A 49 6.63 2.59 15.47
N ARG A 50 6.79 1.60 14.59
CA ARG A 50 7.96 0.73 14.64
C ARG A 50 9.18 1.48 14.09
N LYS A 51 10.34 1.19 14.68
CA LYS A 51 11.59 1.84 14.29
C LYS A 51 12.23 1.16 13.09
N MET A 52 13.09 1.88 12.42
CA MET A 52 13.70 1.46 11.15
C MET A 52 14.31 0.06 11.17
N PRO A 53 15.10 -0.35 12.19
CA PRO A 53 15.62 -1.73 12.19
C PRO A 53 14.51 -2.78 12.17
N SER A 54 13.40 -2.55 12.88
CA SER A 54 12.26 -3.47 12.88
C SER A 54 11.61 -3.55 11.52
N LEU A 55 11.47 -2.41 10.83
CA LEU A 55 10.88 -2.37 9.49
C LEU A 55 11.73 -3.16 8.50
N GLN A 56 13.04 -2.95 8.50
CA GLN A 56 13.95 -3.66 7.61
C GLN A 56 13.93 -5.17 7.86
N ASN A 57 13.96 -5.57 9.13
CA ASN A 57 13.92 -6.98 9.51
C ASN A 57 12.61 -7.62 9.07
N TYR A 58 11.49 -6.93 9.28
CA TYR A 58 10.18 -7.42 8.89
C TYR A 58 10.09 -7.58 7.37
N ALA A 59 10.50 -6.56 6.62
CA ALA A 59 10.46 -6.61 5.17
C ALA A 59 11.30 -7.77 4.63
N ASN A 60 12.47 -8.01 5.23
CA ASN A 60 13.33 -9.12 4.83
C ASN A 60 12.71 -10.48 5.14
N ARG A 61 12.18 -10.64 6.35
CA ARG A 61 11.54 -11.92 6.76
C ARG A 61 10.33 -12.24 5.90
N GLN A 62 9.56 -11.22 5.54
CA GLN A 62 8.33 -11.38 4.76
C GLN A 62 8.56 -11.36 3.25
N HIS A 63 9.80 -11.21 2.82
CA HIS A 63 10.17 -11.15 1.39
C HIS A 63 9.40 -10.08 0.63
N ILE A 64 9.22 -8.90 1.25
CA ILE A 64 8.52 -7.78 0.63
C ILE A 64 9.37 -7.22 -0.50
N ASN A 65 8.80 -7.14 -1.71
CA ASN A 65 9.50 -6.64 -2.90
C ASN A 65 9.12 -5.22 -3.28
N TYR A 66 8.31 -4.55 -2.48
CA TYR A 66 7.87 -3.17 -2.71
C TYR A 66 8.42 -2.26 -1.62
N LEU A 67 8.25 -0.95 -1.79
CA LEU A 67 8.71 0.03 -0.81
C LEU A 67 7.98 -0.14 0.52
N PHE A 68 8.74 -0.22 1.61
CA PHE A 68 8.20 -0.39 2.95
C PHE A 68 8.79 0.71 3.84
N LEU A 69 7.97 1.68 4.19
CA LEU A 69 8.40 2.96 4.75
C LEU A 69 7.85 3.17 6.16
N ALA A 70 8.57 3.96 6.95
CA ALA A 70 8.09 4.38 8.27
C ALA A 70 7.14 5.57 8.12
N GLY A 71 5.97 5.48 8.76
CA GLY A 71 5.05 6.60 8.87
C GLY A 71 5.26 7.34 10.19
N ASN A 72 4.33 8.26 10.48
CA ASN A 72 4.34 9.03 11.71
C ASN A 72 2.92 9.44 12.09
N ASP A 73 2.77 10.10 13.23
CA ASP A 73 1.47 10.53 13.73
C ASP A 73 0.81 11.56 12.81
N GLU A 74 1.59 12.43 12.20
CA GLU A 74 1.08 13.42 11.26
C GLU A 74 0.40 12.75 10.06
N ILE A 75 1.01 11.72 9.51
CA ILE A 75 0.44 10.96 8.41
C ILE A 75 -0.89 10.32 8.82
N VAL A 76 -0.93 9.71 9.99
CA VAL A 76 -2.15 9.10 10.50
C VAL A 76 -3.26 10.13 10.66
N ASN A 77 -2.95 11.27 11.24
CA ASN A 77 -3.95 12.34 11.45
C ASN A 77 -4.41 12.94 10.13
N THR A 78 -3.50 13.14 9.19
CA THR A 78 -3.81 13.77 7.91
C THR A 78 -4.64 12.86 7.00
N TYR A 79 -4.26 11.59 6.87
CA TYR A 79 -4.85 10.69 5.87
C TYR A 79 -5.86 9.71 6.44
N LEU A 80 -5.76 9.37 7.72
CA LEU A 80 -6.59 8.36 8.33
C LEU A 80 -7.47 8.92 9.45
N ASN A 81 -7.46 10.23 9.64
CA ASN A 81 -8.26 10.90 10.66
C ASN A 81 -8.04 10.30 12.05
N GLY A 82 -6.80 9.92 12.34
CA GLY A 82 -6.42 9.32 13.61
C GLY A 82 -6.69 7.83 13.74
N ASP A 83 -7.29 7.20 12.74
CA ASP A 83 -7.63 5.78 12.79
C ASP A 83 -6.41 4.93 12.47
N ARG A 84 -5.98 4.10 13.42
CA ARG A 84 -4.85 3.18 13.25
C ARG A 84 -5.28 1.74 13.03
N GLY A 85 -6.54 1.52 12.67
CA GLY A 85 -7.09 0.19 12.39
C GLY A 85 -6.72 -0.28 10.99
N VAL A 86 -5.53 -0.82 10.86
CA VAL A 86 -4.94 -1.25 9.58
C VAL A 86 -5.42 -2.64 9.15
N PRO A 87 -5.29 -3.01 7.86
CA PRO A 87 -4.73 -2.19 6.78
C PRO A 87 -5.75 -1.26 6.14
N PHE A 88 -5.25 -0.14 5.60
CA PHE A 88 -5.99 0.69 4.65
C PHE A 88 -5.25 0.67 3.33
N PHE A 89 -5.99 0.62 2.22
CA PHE A 89 -5.40 0.73 0.89
C PHE A 89 -5.92 1.98 0.21
N PHE A 90 -5.00 2.84 -0.22
CA PHE A 90 -5.31 4.03 -1.00
C PHE A 90 -4.84 3.79 -2.42
N ILE A 91 -5.71 4.06 -3.39
CA ILE A 91 -5.34 3.96 -4.80
C ILE A 91 -5.39 5.35 -5.39
N LEU A 92 -4.26 5.80 -5.90
CA LEU A 92 -4.08 7.15 -6.43
C LEU A 92 -3.85 7.10 -7.94
N ASP A 93 -4.36 8.11 -8.66
CA ASP A 93 -4.10 8.24 -10.09
C ASP A 93 -2.76 8.95 -10.35
N GLU A 94 -2.46 9.22 -11.62
CA GLU A 94 -1.19 9.84 -12.00
C GLU A 94 -1.04 11.28 -11.51
N ASN A 95 -2.16 11.94 -11.16
CA ASN A 95 -2.17 13.28 -10.59
C ASN A 95 -2.15 13.26 -9.07
N ARG A 96 -1.98 12.07 -8.46
CA ARG A 96 -1.93 11.86 -7.01
C ARG A 96 -3.26 12.14 -6.33
N VAL A 97 -4.35 12.01 -7.08
CA VAL A 97 -5.71 12.10 -6.51
C VAL A 97 -6.09 10.72 -5.99
N ILE A 98 -6.61 10.68 -4.76
CA ILE A 98 -7.08 9.43 -4.15
C ILE A 98 -8.39 9.04 -4.82
N LYS A 99 -8.39 7.90 -5.50
CA LYS A 99 -9.55 7.40 -6.24
C LYS A 99 -10.33 6.34 -5.48
N ARG A 100 -9.65 5.58 -4.62
CA ARG A 100 -10.28 4.55 -3.80
C ARG A 100 -9.63 4.49 -2.45
N ILE A 101 -10.44 4.24 -1.42
CA ILE A 101 -9.98 3.93 -0.07
C ILE A 101 -10.66 2.63 0.33
N ILE A 102 -9.87 1.61 0.65
CA ILE A 102 -10.39 0.31 1.05
C ILE A 102 -9.83 -0.01 2.44
N LYS A 103 -10.70 -0.29 3.40
CA LYS A 103 -10.29 -0.66 4.75
C LYS A 103 -10.35 -2.17 4.94
N GLY A 104 -9.29 -2.72 5.51
CA GLY A 104 -9.19 -4.15 5.78
C GLY A 104 -8.73 -4.95 4.57
N TYR A 105 -8.39 -6.21 4.81
CA TYR A 105 -8.00 -7.12 3.73
C TYR A 105 -8.84 -8.38 3.81
N ASN A 106 -9.74 -8.54 2.84
CA ASN A 106 -10.52 -9.74 2.64
C ASN A 106 -9.92 -10.50 1.47
N LEU A 107 -9.54 -11.76 1.70
CA LEU A 107 -8.81 -12.56 0.72
C LEU A 107 -9.57 -12.71 -0.61
N GLU A 108 -10.93 -12.75 -0.55
CA GLU A 108 -11.75 -12.95 -1.73
C GLU A 108 -12.05 -11.66 -2.50
N HIS A 109 -12.16 -10.53 -1.79
CA HIS A 109 -12.71 -9.31 -2.39
C HIS A 109 -11.70 -8.18 -2.57
N THR A 110 -10.82 -7.96 -1.59
CA THR A 110 -9.92 -6.80 -1.63
C THR A 110 -8.99 -6.82 -2.84
N GLY A 111 -8.41 -7.97 -3.11
CA GLY A 111 -7.49 -8.10 -4.26
C GLY A 111 -8.17 -7.79 -5.58
N LYS A 112 -9.39 -8.30 -5.76
CA LYS A 112 -10.16 -8.05 -6.99
C LYS A 112 -10.50 -6.57 -7.12
N GLU A 113 -10.91 -5.94 -6.03
CA GLU A 113 -11.27 -4.54 -6.01
C GLU A 113 -10.08 -3.65 -6.36
N ILE A 114 -8.92 -3.94 -5.79
CA ILE A 114 -7.69 -3.19 -6.08
C ILE A 114 -7.27 -3.38 -7.53
N THR A 115 -7.24 -4.62 -8.02
CA THR A 115 -6.84 -4.92 -9.40
C THR A 115 -7.77 -4.25 -10.40
N GLN A 116 -9.07 -4.29 -10.13
CA GLN A 116 -10.04 -3.64 -11.00
C GLN A 116 -9.81 -2.13 -11.05
N ALA A 117 -9.56 -1.51 -9.91
CA ALA A 117 -9.31 -0.07 -9.84
C ALA A 117 -8.04 0.31 -10.60
N ILE A 118 -6.97 -0.49 -10.48
CA ILE A 118 -5.73 -0.27 -11.24
C ILE A 118 -6.02 -0.31 -12.74
N ASP A 119 -6.70 -1.36 -13.19
CA ASP A 119 -6.96 -1.56 -14.62
C ASP A 119 -7.83 -0.46 -15.19
N GLU A 120 -8.82 0.01 -14.43
CA GLU A 120 -9.66 1.14 -14.84
C GLU A 120 -8.84 2.41 -15.00
N LEU A 121 -7.95 2.69 -14.05
CA LEU A 121 -7.11 3.88 -14.11
C LEU A 121 -6.08 3.82 -15.23
N LEU A 122 -5.58 2.64 -15.56
CA LEU A 122 -4.65 2.48 -16.67
C LEU A 122 -5.32 2.68 -18.03
N LYS A 123 -6.62 2.45 -18.12
CA LYS A 123 -7.38 2.65 -19.35
C LYS A 123 -7.83 4.09 -19.55
N SER A 124 -7.98 4.85 -18.48
CA SER A 124 -8.62 6.15 -18.52
C SER A 124 -7.65 7.28 -18.83
N ASN A 125 -6.90 7.14 -19.83
CA ASN A 125 -5.98 8.20 -20.17
C ASN A 125 -6.51 9.11 -21.21
#